data_9e685b9b33c0bdb7998153eae80ab445
#
_entry.id   9e685b9b33c0bdb7998153eae80ab445
#
_cell.length_a   1.000
_cell.length_b   1.000
_cell.length_c   1.000
_cell.angle_alpha   90.00
_cell.angle_beta   90.00
_cell.angle_gamma   90.00
#
_symmetry.space_group_name_H-M   'P 1'
#
loop_
_entity.id
_entity.type
_entity.pdbx_description
1 polymer ?
#
loop_
_entity_poly.entity_id
_entity_poly.type
_entity_poly.pdbx_seq_one_letter_code
_entity_poly.pdbx_strand_id
1 'polypeptide(L)'
;MLPEAGSLWLLKLLRDIQLAQFYWPILQELNVTRPEHFDFVKPEDLDGIGMGRPAQRRLSEALKRLRSGPKSKNWVYKILGGFAPEHKEPTLPSDSPAHLPEPEGGLKCLIPEGAVCRGELLGSGCFGVVHRGLWTLPNGKSVPVAVKSLRVGPEGPMGTELGDFLREVSVMMNLEHPHVLRLHGLVLGQPLQMVMELAPLGSLHARLTASAPTPPLPVSLLCLFLRQLAGAMAYLGSRGLVHRDLATRNLLLASPRTIKVADFGLVRPLGGTRGRYVMGGPRPIPYAWCAPESLRHGAFSSASDVWMFGVTLWEMFSGGEEPWAGVPPYLILQRLEDRARLPRPPICSRALYSLALRCWAPHPADRPSFSHLEGLLQEAWPSEGCCVRDVTEPGALRMETGDPITVIEGSPDSTIWKGQNGRTFKVGSFPASAVTLADAGGLPVTRPVHRGTPARGDQHPGNIDGDRKKANVWDVPPARGQRRNVPLERMKGWSAMA
;
A
#
# COMPACT_ATOMS: atom_id res chain seq x y z
N MET A 1 -26.75 -29.59 -0.89
CA MET A 1 -27.58 -28.39 -1.00
C MET A 1 -26.83 -27.23 -0.34
N LEU A 2 -26.58 -26.15 -1.07
CA LEU A 2 -25.99 -24.94 -0.50
C LEU A 2 -27.11 -24.17 0.25
N PRO A 3 -26.81 -23.51 1.39
CA PRO A 3 -27.82 -22.74 2.11
C PRO A 3 -28.29 -21.56 1.25
N GLU A 4 -29.60 -21.35 1.19
CA GLU A 4 -30.18 -20.17 0.55
C GLU A 4 -29.67 -18.88 1.18
N ALA A 5 -29.40 -17.88 0.36
CA ALA A 5 -28.75 -16.63 0.76
C ALA A 5 -29.47 -15.88 1.92
N GLY A 6 -30.78 -16.11 2.10
CA GLY A 6 -31.58 -15.48 3.16
C GLY A 6 -31.47 -16.11 4.55
N SER A 7 -30.84 -17.30 4.71
CA SER A 7 -30.83 -18.08 5.95
C SER A 7 -29.45 -18.18 6.61
N LEU A 8 -28.41 -17.54 6.07
CA LEU A 8 -27.04 -17.53 6.60
C LEU A 8 -26.94 -16.98 8.04
N TRP A 9 -27.80 -16.02 8.41
CA TRP A 9 -27.86 -15.48 9.78
C TRP A 9 -28.24 -16.57 10.78
N LEU A 10 -29.17 -17.48 10.43
CA LEU A 10 -29.60 -18.59 11.28
C LEU A 10 -28.46 -19.59 11.48
N LEU A 11 -27.76 -19.95 10.41
CA LEU A 11 -26.59 -20.85 10.50
C LEU A 11 -25.50 -20.26 11.40
N LYS A 12 -25.24 -18.96 11.29
CA LYS A 12 -24.27 -18.26 12.13
C LYS A 12 -24.71 -18.27 13.58
N LEU A 13 -25.96 -17.88 13.88
CA LEU A 13 -26.53 -17.90 15.22
C LEU A 13 -26.40 -19.28 15.85
N LEU A 14 -26.81 -20.32 15.13
CA LEU A 14 -26.78 -21.69 15.62
C LEU A 14 -25.36 -22.23 15.82
N ARG A 15 -24.38 -21.82 14.99
CA ARG A 15 -22.97 -22.15 15.21
C ARG A 15 -22.41 -21.50 16.47
N ASP A 16 -22.72 -20.24 16.71
CA ASP A 16 -22.24 -19.47 17.86
C ASP A 16 -22.73 -20.08 19.20
N ILE A 17 -23.88 -20.73 19.18
CA ILE A 17 -24.46 -21.42 20.36
C ILE A 17 -24.33 -22.95 20.31
N GLN A 18 -23.52 -23.48 19.39
CA GLN A 18 -23.26 -24.93 19.23
C GLN A 18 -24.53 -25.76 18.99
N LEU A 19 -25.45 -25.28 18.16
CA LEU A 19 -26.70 -25.92 17.76
C LEU A 19 -26.84 -26.05 16.24
N ALA A 20 -25.73 -26.07 15.50
CA ALA A 20 -25.71 -26.10 14.03
C ALA A 20 -26.47 -27.28 13.40
N GLN A 21 -26.61 -28.41 14.13
CA GLN A 21 -27.37 -29.57 13.69
C GLN A 21 -28.86 -29.29 13.48
N PHE A 22 -29.43 -28.25 14.14
CA PHE A 22 -30.82 -27.86 13.98
C PHE A 22 -31.10 -26.89 12.86
N TYR A 23 -30.08 -26.51 12.07
CA TYR A 23 -30.20 -25.56 10.99
C TYR A 23 -31.25 -25.99 9.95
N TRP A 24 -31.12 -27.20 9.43
CA TRP A 24 -32.04 -27.71 8.42
C TRP A 24 -33.45 -27.99 8.97
N PRO A 25 -33.63 -28.63 10.13
CA PRO A 25 -34.96 -28.76 10.72
C PRO A 25 -35.68 -27.42 10.95
N ILE A 26 -35.01 -26.41 11.48
CA ILE A 26 -35.61 -25.07 11.70
C ILE A 26 -35.99 -24.44 10.37
N LEU A 27 -35.18 -24.60 9.32
CA LEU A 27 -35.43 -24.01 8.02
C LEU A 27 -36.54 -24.70 7.24
N GLN A 28 -36.53 -26.05 7.24
CA GLN A 28 -37.44 -26.87 6.42
C GLN A 28 -38.74 -27.20 7.09
N GLU A 29 -38.72 -27.51 8.38
CA GLU A 29 -39.91 -27.98 9.13
C GLU A 29 -40.63 -26.80 9.79
N LEU A 30 -39.89 -25.83 10.34
CA LEU A 30 -40.51 -24.64 10.98
C LEU A 30 -40.56 -23.42 10.01
N ASN A 31 -40.01 -23.52 8.82
CA ASN A 31 -40.03 -22.50 7.77
C ASN A 31 -39.50 -21.12 8.24
N VAL A 32 -38.48 -21.13 9.13
CA VAL A 32 -37.89 -19.92 9.71
C VAL A 32 -36.78 -19.40 8.82
N THR A 33 -37.09 -18.38 8.01
CA THR A 33 -36.13 -17.72 7.09
C THR A 33 -35.65 -16.35 7.60
N ARG A 34 -36.33 -15.76 8.60
CA ARG A 34 -36.02 -14.46 9.20
C ARG A 34 -36.10 -14.53 10.72
N PRO A 35 -35.38 -13.68 11.48
CA PRO A 35 -35.42 -13.65 12.94
C PRO A 35 -36.82 -13.45 13.52
N GLU A 36 -37.66 -12.68 12.85
CA GLU A 36 -39.02 -12.36 13.27
C GLU A 36 -39.93 -13.57 13.22
N HIS A 37 -39.65 -14.60 12.41
CA HIS A 37 -40.43 -15.80 12.33
C HIS A 37 -40.40 -16.62 13.62
N PHE A 38 -39.36 -16.45 14.46
CA PHE A 38 -39.33 -17.08 15.79
C PHE A 38 -40.40 -16.56 16.76
N ASP A 39 -41.06 -15.43 16.45
CA ASP A 39 -42.18 -14.94 17.27
C ASP A 39 -43.40 -15.88 17.20
N PHE A 40 -43.47 -16.66 16.14
CA PHE A 40 -44.57 -17.61 15.89
C PHE A 40 -44.17 -19.06 16.22
N VAL A 41 -42.92 -19.34 16.58
CA VAL A 41 -42.42 -20.67 16.94
C VAL A 41 -42.64 -20.91 18.43
N LYS A 42 -43.42 -21.94 18.73
CA LYS A 42 -43.70 -22.36 20.10
C LYS A 42 -42.66 -23.39 20.60
N PRO A 43 -42.50 -23.57 21.92
CA PRO A 43 -41.63 -24.61 22.48
C PRO A 43 -41.94 -26.02 21.96
N GLU A 44 -43.23 -26.31 21.73
CA GLU A 44 -43.72 -27.61 21.21
C GLU A 44 -43.21 -27.87 19.78
N ASP A 45 -43.10 -26.82 18.93
CA ASP A 45 -42.56 -26.94 17.59
C ASP A 45 -41.06 -27.26 17.60
N LEU A 46 -40.34 -26.70 18.56
CA LEU A 46 -38.91 -27.02 18.79
C LEU A 46 -38.71 -28.43 19.36
N ASP A 47 -39.63 -28.90 20.20
CA ASP A 47 -39.65 -30.30 20.68
C ASP A 47 -39.89 -31.24 19.47
N GLY A 48 -40.78 -30.87 18.52
CA GLY A 48 -41.08 -31.64 17.31
C GLY A 48 -39.85 -31.90 16.42
N ILE A 49 -38.95 -30.95 16.31
CA ILE A 49 -37.68 -31.12 15.58
C ILE A 49 -36.55 -31.75 16.43
N GLY A 50 -36.86 -32.29 17.60
CA GLY A 50 -35.91 -32.96 18.48
C GLY A 50 -35.01 -32.03 19.30
N MET A 51 -35.37 -30.75 19.44
CA MET A 51 -34.57 -29.78 20.20
C MET A 51 -34.93 -29.84 21.69
N GLY A 52 -34.10 -30.48 22.50
CA GLY A 52 -34.32 -30.60 23.96
C GLY A 52 -34.30 -29.25 24.67
N ARG A 53 -34.98 -29.18 25.85
CA ARG A 53 -35.16 -27.95 26.65
C ARG A 53 -33.88 -27.11 26.91
N PRO A 54 -32.69 -27.71 27.18
CA PRO A 54 -31.45 -26.91 27.32
C PRO A 54 -31.02 -26.20 26.05
N ALA A 55 -31.23 -26.83 24.88
CA ALA A 55 -30.93 -26.24 23.56
C ALA A 55 -31.93 -25.11 23.25
N GLN A 56 -33.20 -25.28 23.53
CA GLN A 56 -34.23 -24.23 23.38
C GLN A 56 -33.92 -22.99 24.22
N ARG A 57 -33.45 -23.17 25.49
CA ARG A 57 -33.04 -22.03 26.34
C ARG A 57 -31.87 -21.26 25.71
N ARG A 58 -30.82 -21.96 25.19
CA ARG A 58 -29.70 -21.33 24.51
C ARG A 58 -30.15 -20.56 23.25
N LEU A 59 -31.05 -21.15 22.47
CA LEU A 59 -31.62 -20.51 21.30
C LEU A 59 -32.43 -19.26 21.69
N SER A 60 -33.32 -19.37 22.70
CA SER A 60 -34.14 -18.25 23.21
C SER A 60 -33.27 -17.10 23.73
N GLU A 61 -32.19 -17.38 24.48
CA GLU A 61 -31.25 -16.37 24.94
C GLU A 61 -30.48 -15.70 23.78
N ALA A 62 -30.06 -16.49 22.80
CA ALA A 62 -29.38 -15.97 21.62
C ALA A 62 -30.30 -15.06 20.79
N LEU A 63 -31.56 -15.45 20.61
CA LEU A 63 -32.58 -14.64 19.96
C LEU A 63 -32.91 -13.36 20.74
N LYS A 64 -33.00 -13.44 22.08
CA LYS A 64 -33.13 -12.24 22.94
C LYS A 64 -31.94 -11.30 22.77
N ARG A 65 -30.73 -11.82 22.75
CA ARG A 65 -29.51 -11.01 22.49
C ARG A 65 -29.51 -10.40 21.08
N LEU A 66 -30.00 -11.14 20.08
CA LEU A 66 -30.14 -10.64 18.70
C LEU A 66 -31.18 -9.51 18.62
N ARG A 67 -32.29 -9.62 19.39
CA ARG A 67 -33.40 -8.65 19.42
C ARG A 67 -33.16 -7.48 20.38
N SER A 68 -32.52 -7.74 21.52
CA SER A 68 -32.09 -6.72 22.47
C SER A 68 -30.80 -6.05 22.09
N GLY A 69 -30.28 -6.37 20.89
CA GLY A 69 -29.22 -5.63 20.26
C GLY A 69 -29.56 -4.15 20.27
N PRO A 70 -28.66 -3.31 20.80
CA PRO A 70 -28.96 -1.91 21.04
C PRO A 70 -29.40 -1.25 19.76
N LYS A 71 -30.45 -0.49 19.83
CA LYS A 71 -30.89 0.40 18.78
C LYS A 71 -29.66 1.12 18.20
N SER A 72 -29.25 0.65 17.03
CA SER A 72 -28.50 1.38 15.99
C SER A 72 -27.13 2.02 16.25
N LYS A 73 -26.55 2.09 17.44
CA LYS A 73 -25.27 2.79 17.65
C LYS A 73 -24.13 1.96 18.28
N ASN A 74 -24.40 0.87 18.96
CA ASN A 74 -23.42 0.15 19.79
C ASN A 74 -22.64 -1.00 19.08
N TRP A 75 -23.07 -1.46 17.92
CA TRP A 75 -22.34 -2.51 17.17
C TRP A 75 -21.05 -2.00 16.55
N VAL A 76 -21.05 -0.72 16.13
CA VAL A 76 -19.86 -0.03 15.63
C VAL A 76 -18.79 0.07 16.73
N TYR A 77 -19.20 0.32 18.00
CA TYR A 77 -18.28 0.35 19.15
C TYR A 77 -17.59 -0.99 19.41
N LYS A 78 -18.31 -2.12 19.27
CA LYS A 78 -17.73 -3.46 19.46
C LYS A 78 -16.75 -3.86 18.37
N ILE A 79 -16.97 -3.43 17.13
CA ILE A 79 -16.07 -3.73 16.01
C ILE A 79 -14.84 -2.83 16.05
N LEU A 80 -14.99 -1.57 16.44
CA LEU A 80 -13.91 -0.59 16.47
C LEU A 80 -13.08 -0.61 17.78
N GLY A 81 -13.66 -1.08 18.90
CA GLY A 81 -12.97 -1.18 20.20
C GLY A 81 -12.15 -2.46 20.43
N GLY A 82 -12.26 -3.46 19.56
CA GLY A 82 -11.62 -4.78 19.73
C GLY A 82 -10.11 -4.85 19.39
N PHE A 83 -9.45 -3.74 19.11
CA PHE A 83 -8.02 -3.68 18.73
C PHE A 83 -7.16 -2.82 19.67
N ALA A 84 -7.60 -2.58 20.91
CA ALA A 84 -6.70 -1.99 21.90
C ALA A 84 -5.79 -3.10 22.50
N PRO A 85 -4.46 -2.87 22.63
CA PRO A 85 -3.61 -3.83 23.33
C PRO A 85 -3.98 -3.86 24.80
N GLU A 86 -4.19 -5.07 25.35
CA GLU A 86 -4.37 -5.30 26.78
C GLU A 86 -3.10 -4.90 27.54
N HIS A 87 -3.12 -3.74 28.18
CA HIS A 87 -2.24 -3.47 29.31
C HIS A 87 -2.94 -3.94 30.57
N LYS A 88 -2.42 -5.03 31.14
CA LYS A 88 -2.75 -5.44 32.50
C LYS A 88 -2.08 -4.47 33.47
N GLU A 89 -2.85 -3.72 34.22
CA GLU A 89 -2.40 -3.10 35.49
C GLU A 89 -3.03 -3.78 36.69
N PRO A 90 -2.31 -3.85 37.83
CA PRO A 90 -2.72 -4.59 38.99
C PRO A 90 -3.71 -3.83 39.87
N THR A 91 -4.66 -4.57 40.45
CA THR A 91 -5.68 -4.16 41.41
C THR A 91 -5.09 -3.69 42.74
N LEU A 92 -5.68 -2.62 43.31
CA LEU A 92 -5.81 -2.39 44.76
C LEU A 92 -7.10 -1.53 45.07
N PRO A 93 -7.67 -1.58 46.31
CA PRO A 93 -9.10 -1.57 46.52
C PRO A 93 -9.73 -0.28 47.09
N SER A 94 -11.07 -0.24 46.90
CA SER A 94 -12.13 0.41 47.69
C SER A 94 -12.08 1.86 48.15
N ASP A 95 -13.08 2.57 47.89
CA ASP A 95 -14.15 3.17 48.67
C ASP A 95 -14.60 4.54 48.21
N SER A 96 -15.93 4.62 48.09
CA SER A 96 -16.82 5.79 48.15
C SER A 96 -17.40 6.34 46.85
N PRO A 97 -18.70 6.66 46.84
CA PRO A 97 -19.47 6.98 45.64
C PRO A 97 -19.35 8.45 45.33
N ALA A 98 -18.70 8.73 44.22
CA ALA A 98 -18.71 10.07 43.63
C ALA A 98 -19.17 9.96 42.17
N HIS A 99 -20.15 10.76 41.83
CA HIS A 99 -20.66 11.18 40.56
C HIS A 99 -19.94 10.53 39.34
N LEU A 100 -20.65 9.63 38.69
CA LEU A 100 -20.30 9.17 37.35
C LEU A 100 -20.34 10.37 36.42
N PRO A 101 -19.23 10.81 35.84
CA PRO A 101 -19.28 11.70 34.67
C PRO A 101 -19.95 10.91 33.55
N GLU A 102 -20.92 11.52 32.89
CA GLU A 102 -21.49 11.02 31.65
C GLU A 102 -20.35 10.66 30.70
N PRO A 103 -20.43 9.55 29.95
CA PRO A 103 -19.36 9.19 29.02
C PRO A 103 -19.36 10.19 27.86
N GLU A 104 -18.58 11.25 27.98
CA GLU A 104 -18.16 12.12 26.85
C GLU A 104 -17.26 11.37 25.87
N GLY A 105 -17.59 10.15 25.55
CA GLY A 105 -16.92 9.28 24.60
C GLY A 105 -17.77 8.98 23.39
N GLY A 106 -18.48 9.96 22.84
CA GLY A 106 -19.05 9.84 21.50
C GLY A 106 -17.92 9.55 20.53
N LEU A 107 -18.07 8.52 19.68
CA LEU A 107 -17.11 8.21 18.59
C LEU A 107 -16.78 9.51 17.85
N LYS A 108 -15.62 10.08 18.15
CA LYS A 108 -15.12 11.32 17.51
C LYS A 108 -15.03 11.20 15.97
N CYS A 109 -15.27 9.99 15.44
CA CYS A 109 -15.22 9.67 14.01
C CYS A 109 -16.60 9.66 13.33
N LEU A 110 -17.73 9.84 14.03
CA LEU A 110 -19.03 9.90 13.38
C LEU A 110 -19.33 11.32 12.90
N ILE A 111 -19.60 11.41 11.60
CA ILE A 111 -19.98 12.64 10.92
C ILE A 111 -21.49 12.59 10.65
N PRO A 112 -22.26 13.63 11.02
CA PRO A 112 -23.69 13.69 10.69
C PRO A 112 -23.94 13.61 9.19
N GLU A 113 -24.97 12.91 8.76
CA GLU A 113 -25.29 12.70 7.32
C GLU A 113 -25.46 14.04 6.57
N GLY A 114 -26.15 15.00 7.17
CA GLY A 114 -26.35 16.33 6.59
C GLY A 114 -25.10 17.23 6.56
N ALA A 115 -24.01 16.83 7.21
CA ALA A 115 -22.76 17.62 7.24
C ALA A 115 -21.87 17.37 6.01
N VAL A 116 -22.19 16.39 5.16
CA VAL A 116 -21.38 16.03 3.98
C VAL A 116 -22.21 16.16 2.72
N CYS A 117 -21.79 17.06 1.83
CA CYS A 117 -22.36 17.22 0.51
C CYS A 117 -21.46 16.52 -0.52
N ARG A 118 -22.01 15.58 -1.30
CA ARG A 118 -21.31 14.87 -2.38
C ARG A 118 -21.37 15.66 -3.69
N GLY A 119 -20.27 15.73 -4.41
CA GLY A 119 -20.13 16.37 -5.71
C GLY A 119 -19.73 15.38 -6.81
N GLU A 120 -18.74 15.77 -7.61
CA GLU A 120 -18.27 15.03 -8.78
C GLU A 120 -17.68 13.65 -8.44
N LEU A 121 -17.81 12.70 -9.37
CA LEU A 121 -17.18 11.38 -9.28
C LEU A 121 -15.67 11.49 -9.48
N LEU A 122 -14.87 11.00 -8.53
CA LEU A 122 -13.41 10.93 -8.62
C LEU A 122 -12.94 9.57 -9.13
N GLY A 123 -13.66 8.50 -8.81
CA GLY A 123 -13.30 7.16 -9.23
C GLY A 123 -14.26 6.09 -8.73
N SER A 124 -14.11 4.91 -9.32
CA SER A 124 -14.90 3.71 -8.96
C SER A 124 -13.95 2.53 -8.88
N GLY A 125 -13.92 1.84 -7.74
CA GLY A 125 -13.08 0.68 -7.47
C GLY A 125 -13.87 -0.53 -7.01
N CYS A 126 -13.18 -1.61 -6.71
CA CYS A 126 -13.77 -2.87 -6.23
C CYS A 126 -14.60 -2.67 -4.94
N PHE A 127 -14.19 -1.74 -4.08
CA PHE A 127 -14.77 -1.56 -2.74
C PHE A 127 -15.75 -0.38 -2.65
N GLY A 128 -16.09 0.28 -3.75
CA GLY A 128 -17.03 1.41 -3.71
C GLY A 128 -16.78 2.48 -4.76
N VAL A 129 -17.51 3.57 -4.62
CA VAL A 129 -17.46 4.74 -5.49
C VAL A 129 -16.95 5.91 -4.67
N VAL A 130 -15.97 6.67 -5.20
CA VAL A 130 -15.37 7.83 -4.53
C VAL A 130 -15.83 9.10 -5.22
N HIS A 131 -16.41 10.01 -4.46
CA HIS A 131 -16.82 11.34 -4.92
C HIS A 131 -16.00 12.42 -4.23
N ARG A 132 -15.79 13.53 -4.91
CA ARG A 132 -15.42 14.77 -4.25
C ARG A 132 -16.59 15.25 -3.41
N GLY A 133 -16.33 15.86 -2.26
CA GLY A 133 -17.38 16.40 -1.40
C GLY A 133 -16.93 17.62 -0.62
N LEU A 134 -17.88 18.21 0.08
CA LEU A 134 -17.65 19.27 1.06
C LEU A 134 -18.17 18.78 2.41
N TRP A 135 -17.33 18.85 3.42
CA TRP A 135 -17.67 18.55 4.80
C TRP A 135 -17.78 19.84 5.58
N THR A 136 -18.98 20.13 6.09
CA THR A 136 -19.24 21.29 6.95
C THR A 136 -18.96 20.93 8.41
N LEU A 137 -17.93 21.54 8.96
CA LEU A 137 -17.51 21.36 10.35
C LEU A 137 -18.52 22.02 11.31
N PRO A 138 -18.55 21.63 12.60
CA PRO A 138 -19.43 22.23 13.62
C PRO A 138 -19.30 23.75 13.75
N ASN A 139 -18.15 24.31 13.38
CA ASN A 139 -17.90 25.76 13.38
C ASN A 139 -18.38 26.47 12.09
N GLY A 140 -19.12 25.78 11.21
CA GLY A 140 -19.63 26.31 9.95
C GLY A 140 -18.61 26.38 8.80
N LYS A 141 -17.33 26.04 9.04
CA LYS A 141 -16.31 26.00 7.98
C LYS A 141 -16.49 24.75 7.12
N SER A 142 -16.47 24.91 5.80
CA SER A 142 -16.49 23.78 4.86
C SER A 142 -15.07 23.39 4.44
N VAL A 143 -14.80 22.08 4.42
CA VAL A 143 -13.52 21.49 4.01
C VAL A 143 -13.75 20.54 2.83
N PRO A 144 -12.95 20.65 1.75
CA PRO A 144 -13.04 19.71 0.66
C PRO A 144 -12.55 18.32 1.10
N VAL A 145 -13.32 17.28 0.76
CA VAL A 145 -13.08 15.90 1.18
C VAL A 145 -13.27 14.93 0.02
N ALA A 146 -12.73 13.72 0.16
CA ALA A 146 -13.07 12.55 -0.65
C ALA A 146 -14.07 11.68 0.13
N VAL A 147 -15.17 11.29 -0.51
CA VAL A 147 -16.24 10.50 0.09
C VAL A 147 -16.34 9.16 -0.63
N LYS A 148 -15.89 8.09 0.02
CA LYS A 148 -15.99 6.72 -0.49
C LYS A 148 -17.28 6.10 0.03
N SER A 149 -18.19 5.77 -0.87
CA SER A 149 -19.48 5.15 -0.55
C SER A 149 -19.44 3.65 -0.83
N LEU A 150 -19.97 2.86 0.10
CA LEU A 150 -20.14 1.42 -0.09
C LEU A 150 -21.12 1.17 -1.24
N ARG A 151 -20.81 0.25 -2.14
CA ARG A 151 -21.77 -0.19 -3.16
C ARG A 151 -22.90 -0.99 -2.49
N VAL A 152 -24.12 -0.62 -2.82
CA VAL A 152 -25.31 -1.34 -2.40
C VAL A 152 -25.90 -1.95 -3.66
N GLY A 153 -25.87 -3.28 -3.78
CA GLY A 153 -26.58 -4.00 -4.82
C GLY A 153 -28.10 -3.96 -4.62
N PRO A 154 -28.92 -4.45 -5.56
CA PRO A 154 -30.37 -4.49 -5.44
C PRO A 154 -30.88 -5.25 -4.21
N GLU A 155 -30.09 -6.18 -3.67
CA GLU A 155 -30.40 -6.99 -2.50
C GLU A 155 -29.72 -6.50 -1.19
N GLY A 156 -29.16 -5.30 -1.19
CA GLY A 156 -28.39 -4.76 -0.07
C GLY A 156 -26.88 -5.04 -0.19
N PRO A 157 -26.06 -4.56 0.78
CA PRO A 157 -24.63 -4.82 0.77
C PRO A 157 -24.38 -6.32 0.99
N MET A 158 -23.71 -6.98 0.04
CA MET A 158 -23.26 -8.36 0.24
C MET A 158 -22.37 -8.40 1.48
N GLY A 159 -22.60 -9.36 2.40
CA GLY A 159 -22.00 -9.37 3.73
C GLY A 159 -20.46 -9.32 3.77
N THR A 160 -19.78 -9.68 2.67
CA THR A 160 -18.32 -9.57 2.53
C THR A 160 -17.84 -8.15 2.27
N GLU A 161 -18.56 -7.36 1.46
CA GLU A 161 -18.19 -5.98 1.11
C GLU A 161 -18.29 -5.04 2.31
N LEU A 162 -19.35 -5.18 3.10
CA LEU A 162 -19.51 -4.42 4.35
C LEU A 162 -18.37 -4.74 5.33
N GLY A 163 -18.03 -6.04 5.48
CA GLY A 163 -16.94 -6.46 6.36
C GLY A 163 -15.58 -5.92 5.93
N ASP A 164 -15.29 -5.89 4.63
CA ASP A 164 -14.03 -5.35 4.12
C ASP A 164 -14.00 -3.81 4.24
N PHE A 165 -15.12 -3.12 3.99
CA PHE A 165 -15.26 -1.67 4.17
C PHE A 165 -15.04 -1.25 5.65
N LEU A 166 -15.66 -1.94 6.60
CA LEU A 166 -15.50 -1.65 8.03
C LEU A 166 -14.08 -1.94 8.52
N ARG A 167 -13.43 -2.95 7.96
CA ARG A 167 -12.04 -3.26 8.26
C ARG A 167 -11.12 -2.14 7.76
N GLU A 168 -11.35 -1.62 6.56
CA GLU A 168 -10.62 -0.46 6.02
C GLU A 168 -10.77 0.75 6.95
N VAL A 169 -12.00 1.07 7.37
CA VAL A 169 -12.29 2.13 8.36
C VAL A 169 -11.50 1.91 9.64
N SER A 170 -11.56 0.71 10.22
CA SER A 170 -10.90 0.38 11.49
C SER A 170 -9.38 0.57 11.43
N VAL A 171 -8.77 0.20 10.30
CA VAL A 171 -7.34 0.42 10.08
C VAL A 171 -7.04 1.92 9.99
N MET A 172 -7.77 2.65 9.15
CA MET A 172 -7.49 4.07 8.86
C MET A 172 -7.74 5.00 10.06
N MET A 173 -8.68 4.66 10.95
CA MET A 173 -9.03 5.51 12.10
C MET A 173 -7.86 5.81 13.03
N ASN A 174 -6.88 4.92 13.11
CA ASN A 174 -5.74 5.01 14.02
C ASN A 174 -4.45 5.42 13.30
N LEU A 175 -4.54 5.82 12.02
CA LEU A 175 -3.40 6.24 11.23
C LEU A 175 -3.32 7.76 11.13
N GLU A 176 -2.19 8.32 11.57
CA GLU A 176 -1.88 9.73 11.43
C GLU A 176 -0.40 9.89 11.03
N HIS A 177 -0.18 10.26 9.75
CA HIS A 177 1.14 10.47 9.19
C HIS A 177 1.05 11.42 7.99
N PRO A 178 2.00 12.33 7.75
CA PRO A 178 1.94 13.32 6.66
C PRO A 178 1.80 12.70 5.28
N HIS A 179 2.31 11.47 5.07
CA HIS A 179 2.30 10.76 3.79
C HIS A 179 1.36 9.53 3.80
N VAL A 180 0.38 9.50 4.69
CA VAL A 180 -0.73 8.53 4.71
C VAL A 180 -2.04 9.31 4.58
N LEU A 181 -2.95 8.83 3.74
CA LEU A 181 -4.25 9.47 3.54
C LEU A 181 -5.07 9.40 4.84
N ARG A 182 -5.53 10.54 5.31
CA ARG A 182 -6.25 10.63 6.59
C ARG A 182 -7.73 10.29 6.42
N LEU A 183 -8.26 9.49 7.34
CA LEU A 183 -9.70 9.34 7.53
C LEU A 183 -10.19 10.43 8.49
N HIS A 184 -11.18 11.21 8.06
CA HIS A 184 -11.84 12.20 8.91
C HIS A 184 -12.97 11.61 9.74
N GLY A 185 -13.70 10.64 9.16
CA GLY A 185 -14.77 9.97 9.87
C GLY A 185 -15.67 9.15 8.96
N LEU A 186 -16.76 8.69 9.56
CA LEU A 186 -17.75 7.81 8.95
C LEU A 186 -19.14 8.45 9.02
N VAL A 187 -19.88 8.41 7.93
CA VAL A 187 -21.30 8.76 7.86
C VAL A 187 -22.11 7.46 7.87
N LEU A 188 -22.98 7.31 8.88
CA LEU A 188 -23.87 6.16 9.02
C LEU A 188 -25.20 6.43 8.27
N GLY A 189 -25.10 6.56 6.95
CA GLY A 189 -26.25 6.70 6.05
C GLY A 189 -26.42 5.48 5.16
N GLN A 190 -27.36 5.53 4.25
CA GLN A 190 -27.51 4.57 3.17
C GLN A 190 -27.23 5.27 1.83
N PRO A 191 -26.09 4.97 1.20
CA PRO A 191 -25.02 4.01 1.58
C PRO A 191 -24.12 4.52 2.70
N LEU A 192 -23.45 3.57 3.40
CA LEU A 192 -22.39 3.86 4.35
C LEU A 192 -21.23 4.57 3.65
N GLN A 193 -20.64 5.63 4.29
CA GLN A 193 -19.63 6.45 3.64
C GLN A 193 -18.42 6.69 4.55
N MET A 194 -17.21 6.60 3.97
CA MET A 194 -15.97 7.10 4.57
C MET A 194 -15.70 8.51 4.07
N VAL A 195 -15.43 9.43 4.99
CA VAL A 195 -15.02 10.81 4.68
C VAL A 195 -13.51 10.91 4.91
N MET A 196 -12.77 11.16 3.85
CA MET A 196 -11.31 11.15 3.85
C MET A 196 -10.76 12.50 3.39
N GLU A 197 -9.49 12.72 3.67
CA GLU A 197 -8.71 13.81 3.09
C GLU A 197 -8.78 13.77 1.56
N LEU A 198 -8.94 14.92 0.93
CA LEU A 198 -8.92 15.04 -0.52
C LEU A 198 -7.48 15.29 -1.00
N ALA A 199 -6.98 14.44 -1.88
CA ALA A 199 -5.77 14.66 -2.64
C ALA A 199 -6.15 15.24 -4.02
N PRO A 200 -6.03 16.57 -4.23
CA PRO A 200 -6.69 17.24 -5.34
C PRO A 200 -6.06 16.99 -6.71
N LEU A 201 -4.82 16.47 -6.75
CA LEU A 201 -4.07 16.25 -7.98
C LEU A 201 -4.17 14.81 -8.52
N GLY A 202 -5.00 13.96 -7.89
CA GLY A 202 -5.23 12.59 -8.32
C GLY A 202 -4.06 11.64 -8.01
N SER A 203 -4.01 10.50 -8.70
CA SER A 203 -2.98 9.49 -8.48
C SER A 203 -1.66 9.85 -9.18
N LEU A 204 -0.54 9.40 -8.61
CA LEU A 204 0.78 9.54 -9.22
C LEU A 204 0.82 8.79 -10.56
N HIS A 205 0.16 7.63 -10.67
CA HIS A 205 0.05 6.89 -11.93
C HIS A 205 -0.58 7.75 -13.04
N ALA A 206 -1.73 8.36 -12.77
CA ALA A 206 -2.38 9.26 -13.74
C ALA A 206 -1.49 10.43 -14.14
N ARG A 207 -0.68 10.96 -13.20
CA ARG A 207 0.29 12.04 -13.49
C ARG A 207 1.48 11.56 -14.32
N LEU A 208 1.95 10.34 -14.12
CA LEU A 208 3.05 9.73 -14.87
C LEU A 208 2.65 9.40 -16.32
N THR A 209 1.42 8.88 -16.49
CA THR A 209 0.88 8.46 -17.80
C THR A 209 0.14 9.56 -18.55
N ALA A 210 0.07 10.78 -17.99
CA ALA A 210 -0.59 11.92 -18.62
C ALA A 210 0.06 12.25 -19.97
N SER A 211 -0.76 12.34 -21.01
CA SER A 211 -0.32 12.72 -22.36
C SER A 211 0.13 14.17 -22.43
N ALA A 212 0.94 14.50 -23.46
CA ALA A 212 1.31 15.89 -23.74
C ALA A 212 0.08 16.83 -23.71
N PRO A 213 0.21 18.07 -23.23
CA PRO A 213 1.43 18.85 -23.03
C PRO A 213 2.06 18.77 -21.62
N THR A 214 1.66 17.79 -20.79
CA THR A 214 2.17 17.70 -19.41
C THR A 214 3.65 17.30 -19.40
N PRO A 215 4.56 18.13 -18.85
CA PRO A 215 5.99 17.80 -18.83
C PRO A 215 6.24 16.59 -17.93
N PRO A 216 7.27 15.75 -18.21
CA PRO A 216 7.66 14.66 -17.34
C PRO A 216 8.05 15.18 -15.96
N LEU A 217 7.94 14.32 -14.94
CA LEU A 217 8.33 14.70 -13.58
C LEU A 217 9.86 14.76 -13.46
N PRO A 218 10.41 15.74 -12.71
CA PRO A 218 11.82 15.78 -12.38
C PRO A 218 12.29 14.53 -11.65
N VAL A 219 13.50 14.06 -11.98
CA VAL A 219 14.11 12.88 -11.31
C VAL A 219 14.26 13.12 -9.81
N SER A 220 14.66 14.32 -9.38
CA SER A 220 14.76 14.70 -7.97
C SER A 220 13.41 14.65 -7.25
N LEU A 221 12.31 14.98 -7.95
CA LEU A 221 10.96 14.87 -7.39
C LEU A 221 10.50 13.41 -7.24
N LEU A 222 10.84 12.55 -8.20
CA LEU A 222 10.58 11.10 -8.05
C LEU A 222 11.33 10.52 -6.86
N CYS A 223 12.58 10.93 -6.64
CA CYS A 223 13.36 10.55 -5.46
C CYS A 223 12.71 11.05 -4.16
N LEU A 224 12.19 12.29 -4.15
CA LEU A 224 11.46 12.84 -3.01
C LEU A 224 10.21 11.99 -2.70
N PHE A 225 9.46 11.59 -3.72
CA PHE A 225 8.29 10.72 -3.55
C PHE A 225 8.66 9.34 -3.00
N LEU A 226 9.77 8.74 -3.46
CA LEU A 226 10.27 7.48 -2.89
C LEU A 226 10.61 7.60 -1.40
N ARG A 227 11.25 8.72 -0.99
CA ARG A 227 11.56 8.96 0.43
C ARG A 227 10.30 9.12 1.25
N GLN A 228 9.31 9.88 0.77
CA GLN A 228 8.02 10.03 1.43
C GLN A 228 7.28 8.69 1.56
N LEU A 229 7.33 7.86 0.51
CA LEU A 229 6.76 6.51 0.52
C LEU A 229 7.47 5.61 1.54
N ALA A 230 8.81 5.62 1.58
CA ALA A 230 9.57 4.82 2.55
C ALA A 230 9.21 5.20 4.00
N GLY A 231 9.11 6.51 4.31
CA GLY A 231 8.69 7.00 5.62
C GLY A 231 7.26 6.58 5.99
N ALA A 232 6.31 6.69 5.05
CA ALA A 232 4.93 6.22 5.25
C ALA A 232 4.88 4.72 5.53
N MET A 233 5.64 3.92 4.78
CA MET A 233 5.67 2.47 4.95
C MET A 233 6.42 2.03 6.22
N ALA A 234 7.45 2.76 6.64
CA ALA A 234 8.09 2.56 7.93
C ALA A 234 7.10 2.79 9.09
N TYR A 235 6.29 3.86 8.98
CA TYR A 235 5.21 4.14 9.93
C TYR A 235 4.18 3.00 9.96
N LEU A 236 3.67 2.53 8.81
CA LEU A 236 2.72 1.41 8.77
C LEU A 236 3.31 0.13 9.37
N GLY A 237 4.58 -0.18 9.06
CA GLY A 237 5.31 -1.30 9.64
C GLY A 237 5.44 -1.21 11.17
N SER A 238 5.71 -0.03 11.72
CA SER A 238 5.77 0.21 13.18
C SER A 238 4.42 0.00 13.87
N ARG A 239 3.31 0.15 13.12
CA ARG A 239 1.94 -0.16 13.59
C ARG A 239 1.57 -1.63 13.41
N GLY A 240 2.51 -2.47 12.95
CA GLY A 240 2.25 -3.89 12.71
C GLY A 240 1.30 -4.13 11.52
N LEU A 241 1.30 -3.26 10.52
CA LEU A 241 0.45 -3.34 9.35
C LEU A 241 1.25 -3.71 8.10
N VAL A 242 0.63 -4.47 7.19
CA VAL A 242 1.12 -4.76 5.85
C VAL A 242 0.11 -4.24 4.83
N HIS A 243 0.61 -3.50 3.81
CA HIS A 243 -0.23 -2.81 2.83
C HIS A 243 -0.78 -3.74 1.76
N ARG A 244 0.09 -4.51 1.12
CA ARG A 244 -0.22 -5.55 0.13
C ARG A 244 -0.64 -5.04 -1.26
N ASP A 245 -0.76 -3.74 -1.45
CA ASP A 245 -1.12 -3.11 -2.73
C ASP A 245 -0.34 -1.80 -2.97
N LEU A 246 0.99 -1.85 -2.84
CA LEU A 246 1.86 -0.73 -3.11
C LEU A 246 2.07 -0.61 -4.63
N ALA A 247 1.59 0.49 -5.20
CA ALA A 247 1.70 0.82 -6.62
C ALA A 247 1.45 2.33 -6.82
N THR A 248 1.89 2.90 -7.93
CA THR A 248 1.72 4.34 -8.21
C THR A 248 0.25 4.78 -8.29
N ARG A 249 -0.69 3.85 -8.61
CA ARG A 249 -2.14 4.12 -8.59
C ARG A 249 -2.67 4.43 -7.19
N ASN A 250 -2.03 3.89 -6.13
CA ASN A 250 -2.39 4.07 -4.72
C ASN A 250 -1.57 5.16 -4.03
N LEU A 251 -0.76 5.92 -4.77
CA LEU A 251 -0.05 7.11 -4.32
C LEU A 251 -0.77 8.35 -4.84
N LEU A 252 -1.42 9.08 -3.94
CA LEU A 252 -2.19 10.27 -4.31
C LEU A 252 -1.37 11.54 -4.09
N LEU A 253 -1.47 12.48 -5.02
CA LEU A 253 -0.80 13.77 -4.97
C LEU A 253 -1.64 14.79 -4.18
N ALA A 254 -1.26 15.03 -2.93
CA ALA A 254 -1.87 16.07 -2.10
C ALA A 254 -1.39 17.48 -2.51
N SER A 255 -0.16 17.58 -3.03
CA SER A 255 0.43 18.78 -3.61
C SER A 255 1.42 18.38 -4.71
N PRO A 256 1.98 19.35 -5.51
CA PRO A 256 3.00 19.03 -6.50
C PRO A 256 4.25 18.34 -5.95
N ARG A 257 4.49 18.41 -4.64
CA ARG A 257 5.68 17.86 -3.95
C ARG A 257 5.34 16.88 -2.82
N THR A 258 4.07 16.50 -2.67
CA THR A 258 3.64 15.67 -1.53
C THR A 258 2.76 14.54 -2.01
N ILE A 259 3.18 13.30 -1.75
CA ILE A 259 2.34 12.10 -1.94
C ILE A 259 1.74 11.64 -0.62
N LYS A 260 0.64 10.89 -0.76
CA LYS A 260 -0.01 10.16 0.33
C LYS A 260 -0.35 8.74 -0.13
N VAL A 261 0.01 7.77 0.71
CA VAL A 261 -0.39 6.37 0.51
C VAL A 261 -1.88 6.26 0.78
N ALA A 262 -2.60 5.62 -0.12
CA ALA A 262 -4.05 5.45 -0.11
C ALA A 262 -4.43 3.99 -0.41
N ASP A 263 -5.73 3.70 -0.38
CA ASP A 263 -6.34 2.39 -0.60
C ASP A 263 -5.91 1.32 0.42
N PHE A 264 -6.55 1.40 1.59
CA PHE A 264 -6.30 0.50 2.71
C PHE A 264 -7.18 -0.77 2.68
N GLY A 265 -7.91 -1.03 1.61
CA GLY A 265 -8.81 -2.17 1.47
C GLY A 265 -8.12 -3.53 1.62
N LEU A 266 -6.88 -3.63 1.15
CA LEU A 266 -6.06 -4.84 1.29
C LEU A 266 -5.16 -4.87 2.52
N VAL A 267 -5.08 -3.80 3.31
CA VAL A 267 -4.23 -3.72 4.50
C VAL A 267 -4.67 -4.75 5.54
N ARG A 268 -3.69 -5.40 6.16
CA ARG A 268 -3.94 -6.40 7.21
C ARG A 268 -2.96 -6.21 8.37
N PRO A 269 -3.42 -6.48 9.62
CA PRO A 269 -2.51 -6.54 10.75
C PRO A 269 -1.61 -7.78 10.62
N LEU A 270 -0.35 -7.60 11.00
CA LEU A 270 0.61 -8.68 11.14
C LEU A 270 0.31 -9.39 12.46
N GLY A 271 -0.30 -10.59 12.41
CA GLY A 271 -0.68 -11.34 13.59
C GLY A 271 0.37 -12.35 14.03
N GLY A 272 0.44 -12.60 15.38
CA GLY A 272 1.19 -13.69 15.98
C GLY A 272 2.72 -13.52 15.98
N THR A 273 3.40 -14.54 16.55
CA THR A 273 4.87 -14.59 16.75
C THR A 273 5.70 -14.61 15.46
N ARG A 274 5.08 -14.67 14.28
CA ARG A 274 5.78 -14.82 12.99
C ARG A 274 5.82 -13.56 12.14
N GLY A 275 5.19 -12.43 12.54
CA GLY A 275 5.25 -11.15 11.83
C GLY A 275 4.80 -11.21 10.35
N ARG A 276 3.84 -12.10 10.02
CA ARG A 276 3.31 -12.27 8.65
C ARG A 276 1.82 -12.53 8.65
N TYR A 277 1.17 -12.09 7.57
CA TYR A 277 -0.22 -12.42 7.23
C TYR A 277 -0.23 -13.51 6.15
N VAL A 278 -1.09 -14.51 6.28
CA VAL A 278 -1.31 -15.54 5.26
C VAL A 278 -2.77 -15.50 4.83
N MET A 279 -3.01 -15.46 3.52
CA MET A 279 -4.38 -15.45 2.97
C MET A 279 -5.06 -16.79 3.24
N GLY A 280 -6.28 -16.74 3.77
CA GLY A 280 -7.10 -17.93 4.06
C GLY A 280 -7.84 -18.52 2.85
N GLY A 281 -7.64 -17.98 1.64
CA GLY A 281 -8.29 -18.46 0.40
C GLY A 281 -7.94 -17.57 -0.78
N PRO A 282 -8.38 -17.94 -2.00
CA PRO A 282 -8.13 -17.16 -3.21
C PRO A 282 -8.83 -15.79 -3.12
N ARG A 283 -8.06 -14.73 -3.30
CA ARG A 283 -8.54 -13.35 -3.42
C ARG A 283 -7.73 -12.66 -4.51
N PRO A 284 -8.30 -11.66 -5.20
CA PRO A 284 -7.54 -10.85 -6.16
C PRO A 284 -6.34 -10.20 -5.49
N ILE A 285 -5.18 -10.30 -6.12
CA ILE A 285 -3.95 -9.65 -5.69
C ILE A 285 -3.27 -9.01 -6.91
N PRO A 286 -2.49 -7.94 -6.73
CA PRO A 286 -1.75 -7.31 -7.83
C PRO A 286 -0.53 -8.15 -8.21
N TYR A 287 -0.70 -9.18 -9.06
CA TYR A 287 0.33 -10.18 -9.39
C TYR A 287 1.68 -9.55 -9.77
N ALA A 288 1.66 -8.56 -10.65
CA ALA A 288 2.87 -7.94 -11.19
C ALA A 288 3.69 -7.18 -10.13
N TRP A 289 3.09 -6.81 -9.01
CA TRP A 289 3.76 -6.13 -7.89
C TRP A 289 4.15 -7.09 -6.77
N CYS A 290 3.63 -8.33 -6.77
CA CYS A 290 3.79 -9.25 -5.65
C CYS A 290 5.17 -9.89 -5.56
N ALA A 291 5.62 -10.11 -4.33
CA ALA A 291 6.82 -10.89 -4.02
C ALA A 291 6.60 -12.39 -4.28
N PRO A 292 7.68 -13.16 -4.57
CA PRO A 292 7.56 -14.60 -4.86
C PRO A 292 6.84 -15.40 -3.76
N GLU A 293 7.11 -15.11 -2.48
CA GLU A 293 6.45 -15.77 -1.35
C GLU A 293 4.95 -15.43 -1.27
N SER A 294 4.58 -14.23 -1.71
CA SER A 294 3.16 -13.82 -1.76
C SER A 294 2.42 -14.55 -2.87
N LEU A 295 3.06 -14.71 -4.04
CA LEU A 295 2.50 -15.44 -5.18
C LEU A 295 2.42 -16.95 -4.90
N ARG A 296 3.43 -17.53 -4.22
CA ARG A 296 3.53 -18.98 -3.97
C ARG A 296 2.66 -19.45 -2.82
N HIS A 297 2.62 -18.66 -1.74
CA HIS A 297 2.04 -19.09 -0.47
C HIS A 297 0.95 -18.15 0.06
N GLY A 298 0.61 -17.06 -0.64
CA GLY A 298 -0.27 -16.03 -0.11
C GLY A 298 0.28 -15.35 1.15
N ALA A 299 1.61 -15.41 1.38
CA ALA A 299 2.26 -14.88 2.57
C ALA A 299 2.70 -13.43 2.35
N PHE A 300 2.26 -12.53 3.22
CA PHE A 300 2.57 -11.11 3.19
C PHE A 300 3.22 -10.66 4.49
N SER A 301 4.20 -9.78 4.38
CA SER A 301 4.96 -9.21 5.50
C SER A 301 5.47 -7.83 5.12
N SER A 302 6.11 -7.11 6.03
CA SER A 302 6.80 -5.87 5.70
C SER A 302 7.84 -6.07 4.58
N ALA A 303 8.52 -7.23 4.54
CA ALA A 303 9.46 -7.56 3.47
C ALA A 303 8.78 -7.77 2.11
N SER A 304 7.53 -8.27 2.06
CA SER A 304 6.78 -8.32 0.80
C SER A 304 6.35 -6.93 0.33
N ASP A 305 6.03 -6.00 1.24
CA ASP A 305 5.79 -4.59 0.89
C ASP A 305 7.07 -3.90 0.40
N VAL A 306 8.25 -4.27 0.92
CA VAL A 306 9.54 -3.80 0.39
C VAL A 306 9.77 -4.27 -1.04
N TRP A 307 9.40 -5.49 -1.38
CA TRP A 307 9.41 -5.94 -2.77
C TRP A 307 8.52 -5.06 -3.65
N MET A 308 7.27 -4.83 -3.22
CA MET A 308 6.33 -3.95 -3.93
C MET A 308 6.85 -2.51 -4.04
N PHE A 309 7.54 -1.99 -3.01
CA PHE A 309 8.22 -0.70 -3.08
C PHE A 309 9.24 -0.66 -4.22
N GLY A 310 10.05 -1.72 -4.39
CA GLY A 310 10.98 -1.82 -5.52
C GLY A 310 10.27 -1.79 -6.88
N VAL A 311 9.11 -2.46 -7.01
CA VAL A 311 8.29 -2.41 -8.24
C VAL A 311 7.70 -1.02 -8.44
N THR A 312 7.22 -0.37 -7.38
CA THR A 312 6.69 1.01 -7.43
C THR A 312 7.78 2.02 -7.82
N LEU A 313 9.02 1.84 -7.32
CA LEU A 313 10.18 2.61 -7.78
C LEU A 313 10.36 2.45 -9.29
N TRP A 314 10.37 1.21 -9.77
CA TRP A 314 10.51 0.93 -11.21
C TRP A 314 9.39 1.60 -12.01
N GLU A 315 8.14 1.48 -11.56
CA GLU A 315 6.96 2.09 -12.16
C GLU A 315 7.08 3.62 -12.26
N MET A 316 7.59 4.29 -11.20
CA MET A 316 7.85 5.73 -11.20
C MET A 316 8.88 6.14 -12.27
N PHE A 317 9.97 5.38 -12.40
CA PHE A 317 11.08 5.72 -13.30
C PHE A 317 10.87 5.23 -14.72
N SER A 318 9.92 4.32 -14.98
CA SER A 318 9.47 3.96 -16.33
C SER A 318 8.35 4.84 -16.87
N GLY A 319 7.92 5.87 -16.11
CA GLY A 319 6.83 6.76 -16.54
C GLY A 319 5.44 6.16 -16.37
N GLY A 320 5.28 5.24 -15.45
CA GLY A 320 4.00 4.57 -15.17
C GLY A 320 3.73 3.35 -16.04
N GLU A 321 4.76 2.79 -16.70
CA GLU A 321 4.61 1.54 -17.45
C GLU A 321 4.14 0.40 -16.54
N GLU A 322 3.34 -0.51 -17.11
CA GLU A 322 2.88 -1.69 -16.40
C GLU A 322 4.03 -2.68 -16.18
N PRO A 323 4.30 -3.11 -14.93
CA PRO A 323 5.30 -4.12 -14.67
C PRO A 323 4.94 -5.44 -15.36
N TRP A 324 5.94 -6.09 -16.00
CA TRP A 324 5.75 -7.35 -16.71
C TRP A 324 4.73 -7.28 -17.87
N ALA A 325 4.59 -6.12 -18.52
CA ALA A 325 3.67 -5.93 -19.65
C ALA A 325 3.81 -7.08 -20.67
N GLY A 326 2.67 -7.64 -21.08
CA GLY A 326 2.60 -8.77 -22.01
C GLY A 326 2.97 -10.15 -21.42
N VAL A 327 3.31 -10.23 -20.11
CA VAL A 327 3.54 -11.51 -19.43
C VAL A 327 2.26 -11.94 -18.71
N PRO A 328 1.69 -13.11 -19.04
CA PRO A 328 0.53 -13.63 -18.32
C PRO A 328 0.79 -13.75 -16.82
N PRO A 329 -0.19 -13.38 -15.94
CA PRO A 329 -0.01 -13.40 -14.49
C PRO A 329 0.53 -14.71 -13.92
N TYR A 330 0.11 -15.86 -14.46
CA TYR A 330 0.54 -17.19 -14.00
C TYR A 330 2.02 -17.50 -14.34
N LEU A 331 2.64 -16.78 -15.30
CA LEU A 331 4.04 -16.94 -15.66
C LEU A 331 4.98 -16.02 -14.88
N ILE A 332 4.45 -15.00 -14.18
CA ILE A 332 5.27 -14.02 -13.44
C ILE A 332 6.10 -14.74 -12.36
N LEU A 333 5.48 -15.65 -11.59
CA LEU A 333 6.20 -16.39 -10.55
C LEU A 333 7.36 -17.20 -11.13
N GLN A 334 7.13 -17.91 -12.25
CA GLN A 334 8.19 -18.67 -12.92
C GLN A 334 9.34 -17.76 -13.37
N ARG A 335 9.03 -16.60 -13.99
CA ARG A 335 10.04 -15.62 -14.39
C ARG A 335 10.88 -15.15 -13.21
N LEU A 336 10.24 -14.88 -12.07
CA LEU A 336 10.92 -14.46 -10.86
C LEU A 336 11.83 -15.57 -10.28
N GLU A 337 11.39 -16.83 -10.35
CA GLU A 337 12.17 -18.01 -9.95
C GLU A 337 13.38 -18.25 -10.88
N ASP A 338 13.21 -17.99 -12.17
CA ASP A 338 14.28 -17.97 -13.18
C ASP A 338 15.20 -16.74 -13.02
N ARG A 339 15.09 -16.00 -11.91
CA ARG A 339 15.86 -14.78 -11.57
C ARG A 339 15.69 -13.62 -12.54
N ALA A 340 14.66 -13.62 -13.40
CA ALA A 340 14.33 -12.44 -14.19
C ALA A 340 13.92 -11.28 -13.29
N ARG A 341 14.28 -10.07 -13.69
CA ARG A 341 13.90 -8.82 -13.01
C ARG A 341 13.47 -7.81 -14.07
N LEU A 342 12.67 -6.84 -13.67
CA LEU A 342 12.32 -5.70 -14.51
C LEU A 342 13.59 -4.96 -14.95
N PRO A 343 13.73 -4.55 -16.24
CA PRO A 343 14.92 -3.89 -16.72
C PRO A 343 15.08 -2.49 -16.10
N ARG A 344 16.33 -1.98 -16.09
CA ARG A 344 16.58 -0.63 -15.56
C ARG A 344 15.96 0.44 -16.48
N PRO A 345 15.04 1.29 -15.96
CA PRO A 345 14.51 2.40 -16.74
C PRO A 345 15.60 3.42 -17.13
N PRO A 346 15.46 4.07 -18.29
CA PRO A 346 16.52 4.97 -18.81
C PRO A 346 16.87 6.14 -17.88
N ILE A 347 15.89 6.66 -17.12
CA ILE A 347 16.09 7.79 -16.19
C ILE A 347 16.42 7.34 -14.76
N CYS A 348 16.46 6.04 -14.50
CA CYS A 348 16.84 5.49 -13.20
C CYS A 348 18.36 5.36 -13.09
N SER A 349 18.97 5.97 -12.09
CA SER A 349 20.41 5.84 -11.84
C SER A 349 20.78 4.39 -11.49
N ARG A 350 22.07 4.03 -11.69
CA ARG A 350 22.57 2.71 -11.28
C ARG A 350 22.41 2.48 -9.77
N ALA A 351 22.62 3.53 -8.97
CA ALA A 351 22.45 3.46 -7.53
C ALA A 351 21.01 3.15 -7.12
N LEU A 352 20.03 3.86 -7.68
CA LEU A 352 18.60 3.60 -7.44
C LEU A 352 18.16 2.23 -7.97
N TYR A 353 18.65 1.82 -9.13
CA TYR A 353 18.33 0.50 -9.65
C TYR A 353 18.95 -0.63 -8.80
N SER A 354 20.17 -0.43 -8.29
CA SER A 354 20.79 -1.35 -7.33
C SER A 354 19.94 -1.47 -6.05
N LEU A 355 19.36 -0.35 -5.59
CA LEU A 355 18.42 -0.36 -4.48
C LEU A 355 17.16 -1.18 -4.80
N ALA A 356 16.57 -1.01 -6.00
CA ALA A 356 15.45 -1.82 -6.45
C ALA A 356 15.81 -3.33 -6.46
N LEU A 357 16.99 -3.69 -6.94
CA LEU A 357 17.48 -5.08 -6.92
C LEU A 357 17.62 -5.63 -5.49
N ARG A 358 18.04 -4.82 -4.53
CA ARG A 358 18.06 -5.21 -3.10
C ARG A 358 16.66 -5.42 -2.55
N CYS A 359 15.69 -4.58 -2.93
CA CYS A 359 14.28 -4.79 -2.59
C CYS A 359 13.72 -6.09 -3.19
N TRP A 360 14.25 -6.52 -4.35
CA TRP A 360 13.88 -7.75 -5.05
C TRP A 360 14.79 -8.95 -4.71
N ALA A 361 15.43 -8.95 -3.54
CA ALA A 361 16.16 -10.12 -3.07
C ALA A 361 15.19 -11.32 -2.93
N PRO A 362 15.60 -12.54 -3.38
CA PRO A 362 14.73 -13.72 -3.34
C PRO A 362 14.24 -14.05 -1.94
N HIS A 363 15.14 -13.99 -0.95
CA HIS A 363 14.80 -14.26 0.44
C HIS A 363 14.31 -12.97 1.13
N PRO A 364 13.13 -12.98 1.77
CA PRO A 364 12.59 -11.80 2.47
C PRO A 364 13.53 -11.18 3.50
N ALA A 365 14.35 -12.01 4.17
CA ALA A 365 15.30 -11.55 5.19
C ALA A 365 16.47 -10.73 4.62
N ASP A 366 16.80 -10.90 3.33
CA ASP A 366 17.89 -10.19 2.67
C ASP A 366 17.47 -8.82 2.15
N ARG A 367 16.16 -8.52 2.17
CA ARG A 367 15.63 -7.21 1.77
C ARG A 367 15.85 -6.18 2.86
N PRO A 368 16.14 -4.92 2.52
CA PRO A 368 16.25 -3.85 3.50
C PRO A 368 14.90 -3.65 4.22
N SER A 369 14.92 -3.18 5.46
CA SER A 369 13.71 -2.67 6.10
C SER A 369 13.37 -1.28 5.57
N PHE A 370 12.10 -0.83 5.72
CA PHE A 370 11.71 0.53 5.32
C PHE A 370 12.49 1.63 6.05
N SER A 371 12.88 1.41 7.31
CA SER A 371 13.75 2.33 8.05
C SER A 371 15.16 2.42 7.47
N HIS A 372 15.70 1.32 6.94
CA HIS A 372 16.99 1.35 6.25
C HIS A 372 16.88 1.96 4.84
N LEU A 373 15.73 1.82 4.16
CA LEU A 373 15.52 2.38 2.83
C LEU A 373 15.68 3.90 2.81
N GLU A 374 15.32 4.60 3.88
CA GLU A 374 15.47 6.05 3.96
C GLU A 374 16.95 6.49 3.83
N GLY A 375 17.86 5.83 4.56
CA GLY A 375 19.31 6.07 4.45
C GLY A 375 19.86 5.69 3.08
N LEU A 376 19.46 4.54 2.55
CA LEU A 376 19.89 4.07 1.22
C LEU A 376 19.40 4.97 0.08
N LEU A 377 18.21 5.55 0.19
CA LEU A 377 17.70 6.55 -0.75
C LEU A 377 18.51 7.85 -0.67
N GLN A 378 18.94 8.24 0.53
CA GLN A 378 19.79 9.43 0.70
C GLN A 378 21.16 9.22 0.03
N GLU A 379 21.76 8.03 0.17
CA GLU A 379 23.01 7.67 -0.51
C GLU A 379 22.88 7.63 -2.03
N ALA A 380 21.71 7.19 -2.54
CA ALA A 380 21.40 7.10 -3.97
C ALA A 380 20.83 8.41 -4.54
N TRP A 381 20.75 9.49 -3.74
CA TRP A 381 20.17 10.76 -4.18
C TRP A 381 20.98 11.37 -5.33
N PRO A 382 20.32 11.83 -6.40
CA PRO A 382 21.02 12.45 -7.49
C PRO A 382 21.65 13.77 -7.06
N SER A 383 22.86 14.05 -7.54
CA SER A 383 23.50 15.34 -7.33
C SER A 383 22.80 16.41 -8.18
N GLU A 384 22.67 17.61 -7.63
CA GLU A 384 22.15 18.76 -8.35
C GLU A 384 23.30 19.73 -8.66
N GLY A 385 23.20 20.43 -9.79
CA GLY A 385 24.20 21.38 -10.22
C GLY A 385 23.63 22.42 -11.17
N CYS A 386 24.48 23.30 -11.64
CA CYS A 386 24.15 24.35 -12.57
C CYS A 386 25.04 24.25 -13.83
N CYS A 387 24.45 24.44 -15.00
CA CYS A 387 25.17 24.52 -16.25
C CYS A 387 26.04 25.78 -16.28
N VAL A 388 27.34 25.65 -16.53
CA VAL A 388 28.31 26.76 -16.53
C VAL A 388 28.74 27.20 -17.93
N ARG A 389 28.37 26.45 -18.97
CA ARG A 389 28.58 26.81 -20.37
C ARG A 389 27.53 26.12 -21.24
N ASP A 390 27.19 26.78 -22.34
CA ASP A 390 26.25 26.22 -23.31
C ASP A 390 26.76 24.90 -23.90
N VAL A 391 25.84 23.92 -24.05
CA VAL A 391 26.08 22.65 -24.72
C VAL A 391 25.07 22.49 -25.84
N THR A 392 25.58 22.51 -27.06
CA THR A 392 24.78 22.49 -28.30
C THR A 392 25.18 21.36 -29.23
N GLU A 393 26.18 20.55 -28.87
CA GLU A 393 26.73 19.48 -29.70
C GLU A 393 25.65 18.46 -30.07
N PRO A 394 25.61 17.96 -31.30
CA PRO A 394 24.67 16.93 -31.72
C PRO A 394 24.79 15.66 -30.86
N GLY A 395 23.65 15.16 -30.40
CA GLY A 395 23.61 13.98 -29.55
C GLY A 395 23.86 14.22 -28.05
N ALA A 396 24.29 15.41 -27.65
CA ALA A 396 24.40 15.81 -26.26
C ALA A 396 23.07 16.37 -25.72
N LEU A 397 22.93 16.38 -24.40
CA LEU A 397 21.85 17.11 -23.74
C LEU A 397 22.04 18.61 -23.98
N ARG A 398 21.11 19.22 -24.72
CA ARG A 398 21.15 20.67 -24.93
C ARG A 398 20.92 21.38 -23.60
N MET A 399 21.86 22.25 -23.25
CA MET A 399 21.86 23.04 -22.02
C MET A 399 22.29 24.46 -22.28
N GLU A 400 21.73 25.39 -21.56
CA GLU A 400 22.14 26.80 -21.58
C GLU A 400 22.77 27.15 -20.23
N THR A 401 23.70 28.10 -20.23
CA THR A 401 24.33 28.57 -19.00
C THR A 401 23.28 29.03 -17.99
N GLY A 402 23.36 28.50 -16.77
CA GLY A 402 22.39 28.75 -15.72
C GLY A 402 21.27 27.70 -15.61
N ASP A 403 21.15 26.76 -16.55
CA ASP A 403 20.17 25.68 -16.42
C ASP A 403 20.43 24.81 -15.18
N PRO A 404 19.39 24.49 -14.36
CA PRO A 404 19.53 23.54 -13.29
C PRO A 404 19.63 22.12 -13.85
N ILE A 405 20.62 21.36 -13.40
CA ILE A 405 20.91 20.01 -13.89
C ILE A 405 20.85 19.02 -12.72
N THR A 406 20.00 18.00 -12.85
CA THR A 406 20.00 16.85 -11.97
C THR A 406 20.87 15.76 -12.58
N VAL A 407 21.99 15.42 -11.93
CA VAL A 407 22.94 14.42 -12.43
C VAL A 407 22.43 13.03 -12.06
N ILE A 408 22.04 12.25 -13.06
CA ILE A 408 21.53 10.87 -12.90
C ILE A 408 22.71 9.90 -12.77
N GLU A 409 23.72 10.04 -13.63
CA GLU A 409 24.95 9.26 -13.58
C GLU A 409 26.15 10.19 -13.81
N GLY A 410 27.06 10.19 -12.86
CA GLY A 410 28.31 10.96 -12.96
C GLY A 410 29.34 10.40 -11.98
N SER A 411 30.55 10.15 -12.46
CA SER A 411 31.71 9.80 -11.64
C SER A 411 32.77 10.87 -11.78
N PRO A 412 33.55 11.19 -10.75
CA PRO A 412 34.68 12.14 -10.86
C PRO A 412 35.67 11.80 -11.98
N ASP A 413 35.82 10.51 -12.28
CA ASP A 413 36.75 10.01 -13.32
C ASP A 413 36.15 10.00 -14.72
N SER A 414 34.82 10.25 -14.84
CA SER A 414 34.14 10.26 -16.14
C SER A 414 34.09 11.65 -16.73
N THR A 415 34.49 11.78 -17.98
CA THR A 415 34.40 13.04 -18.74
C THR A 415 33.00 13.32 -19.29
N ILE A 416 32.14 12.29 -19.35
CA ILE A 416 30.74 12.37 -19.81
C ILE A 416 29.83 11.95 -18.68
N TRP A 417 28.88 12.82 -18.35
CA TRP A 417 27.83 12.55 -17.38
C TRP A 417 26.46 12.42 -18.07
N LYS A 418 25.50 11.83 -17.37
CA LYS A 418 24.10 11.77 -17.79
C LYS A 418 23.24 12.48 -16.76
N GLY A 419 22.31 13.30 -17.21
CA GLY A 419 21.41 14.01 -16.30
C GLY A 419 20.15 14.50 -16.98
N GLN A 420 19.34 15.19 -16.19
CA GLN A 420 18.13 15.85 -16.64
C GLN A 420 18.30 17.36 -16.53
N ASN A 421 17.99 18.07 -17.61
CA ASN A 421 17.89 19.53 -17.60
C ASN A 421 16.56 19.94 -16.94
N GLY A 422 16.61 20.69 -15.84
CA GLY A 422 15.42 21.08 -15.06
C GLY A 422 14.52 22.09 -15.78
N ARG A 423 15.02 22.83 -16.79
CA ARG A 423 14.22 23.76 -17.61
C ARG A 423 13.45 23.03 -18.71
N THR A 424 14.12 22.12 -19.43
CA THR A 424 13.54 21.43 -20.60
C THR A 424 12.97 20.05 -20.27
N PHE A 425 13.27 19.50 -19.08
CA PHE A 425 12.97 18.13 -18.62
C PHE A 425 13.57 17.03 -19.49
N LYS A 426 14.38 17.37 -20.49
CA LYS A 426 15.06 16.40 -21.33
C LYS A 426 16.18 15.71 -20.56
N VAL A 427 16.41 14.44 -20.89
CA VAL A 427 17.47 13.61 -20.33
C VAL A 427 18.46 13.27 -21.42
N GLY A 428 19.75 13.36 -21.12
CA GLY A 428 20.81 13.05 -22.07
C GLY A 428 22.19 13.06 -21.42
N SER A 429 23.20 12.77 -22.25
CA SER A 429 24.60 12.84 -21.85
C SER A 429 25.18 14.21 -22.14
N PHE A 430 26.14 14.65 -21.33
CA PHE A 430 26.81 15.95 -21.47
C PHE A 430 28.23 15.89 -20.90
N PRO A 431 29.14 16.79 -21.32
CA PRO A 431 30.48 16.87 -20.75
C PRO A 431 30.44 17.25 -19.25
N ALA A 432 31.12 16.50 -18.38
CA ALA A 432 31.17 16.79 -16.95
C ALA A 432 31.62 18.22 -16.63
N SER A 433 32.54 18.78 -17.48
CA SER A 433 33.04 20.16 -17.38
C SER A 433 32.00 21.25 -17.63
N ALA A 434 30.80 20.87 -18.15
CA ALA A 434 29.74 21.83 -18.43
C ALA A 434 28.83 22.08 -17.20
N VAL A 435 28.99 21.32 -16.08
CA VAL A 435 28.16 21.44 -14.89
C VAL A 435 29.03 21.59 -13.65
N THR A 436 28.70 22.57 -12.82
CA THR A 436 29.22 22.71 -11.47
C THR A 436 28.19 22.16 -10.50
N LEU A 437 28.59 21.18 -9.69
CA LEU A 437 27.71 20.63 -8.64
C LEU A 437 27.50 21.66 -7.54
N ALA A 438 26.29 21.72 -7.01
CA ALA A 438 26.00 22.46 -5.79
C ALA A 438 26.63 21.71 -4.61
N ASP A 439 27.37 22.41 -3.75
CA ASP A 439 27.81 21.84 -2.48
C ASP A 439 26.61 21.53 -1.60
N ALA A 440 26.75 20.52 -0.74
CA ALA A 440 25.76 20.18 0.27
C ALA A 440 25.44 21.33 1.26
N GLY A 441 26.10 22.48 1.10
CA GLY A 441 25.96 23.72 1.88
C GLY A 441 25.51 24.95 1.08
N GLY A 442 25.10 24.83 -0.19
CA GLY A 442 24.34 25.89 -0.89
C GLY A 442 25.13 27.01 -1.58
N LEU A 443 26.43 26.87 -1.85
CA LEU A 443 27.20 27.81 -2.71
C LEU A 443 28.01 27.05 -3.77
N PRO A 444 28.08 27.55 -5.03
CA PRO A 444 28.80 26.87 -6.10
C PRO A 444 30.33 26.92 -5.85
N VAL A 445 30.96 25.75 -5.76
CA VAL A 445 32.43 25.65 -5.74
C VAL A 445 32.98 25.74 -7.15
N THR A 446 33.65 26.83 -7.44
CA THR A 446 34.46 26.97 -8.64
C THR A 446 35.75 26.16 -8.46
N ARG A 447 35.89 25.04 -9.17
CA ARG A 447 37.18 24.31 -9.24
C ARG A 447 38.25 25.21 -9.89
N PRO A 448 39.45 25.34 -9.27
CA PRO A 448 40.54 26.07 -9.94
C PRO A 448 41.00 25.30 -11.18
N VAL A 449 41.07 26.05 -12.27
CA VAL A 449 41.67 25.57 -13.53
C VAL A 449 43.16 25.39 -13.29
N HIS A 450 43.64 24.17 -13.17
CA HIS A 450 45.06 23.88 -13.22
C HIS A 450 45.61 24.22 -14.60
N ARG A 451 46.30 25.37 -14.70
CA ARG A 451 47.20 25.66 -15.81
C ARG A 451 48.39 24.72 -15.70
N GLY A 452 48.56 23.86 -16.70
CA GLY A 452 49.72 23.00 -16.83
C GLY A 452 51.01 23.78 -16.99
N THR A 453 52.03 23.42 -16.23
CA THR A 453 53.44 23.71 -16.55
C THR A 453 54.15 22.39 -16.79
N PRO A 454 55.17 22.38 -17.73
CA PRO A 454 55.67 21.14 -18.32
C PRO A 454 56.74 20.45 -17.48
N ALA A 455 56.87 19.16 -17.76
CA ALA A 455 57.73 18.15 -17.14
C ALA A 455 59.20 18.49 -17.07
N ARG A 456 59.86 18.01 -16.02
CA ARG A 456 61.24 17.52 -16.08
C ARG A 456 61.32 16.19 -15.29
N GLY A 457 62.02 15.24 -15.95
CA GLY A 457 62.18 13.87 -15.57
C GLY A 457 63.11 13.62 -14.36
N ASP A 458 63.07 12.48 -13.80
CA ASP A 458 64.11 11.45 -13.78
C ASP A 458 63.84 10.36 -12.71
N GLN A 459 64.01 9.12 -13.17
CA GLN A 459 64.58 7.95 -12.52
C GLN A 459 63.80 7.15 -11.47
N HIS A 460 63.56 5.92 -11.87
CA HIS A 460 63.33 4.65 -11.12
C HIS A 460 64.45 4.30 -10.12
N PRO A 461 64.35 3.20 -9.29
CA PRO A 461 63.45 2.05 -9.30
C PRO A 461 63.07 1.52 -7.86
N GLY A 462 62.13 0.55 -7.79
CA GLY A 462 61.96 -0.28 -6.60
C GLY A 462 60.69 -1.10 -6.53
N ASN A 463 60.81 -2.30 -7.04
CA ASN A 463 59.95 -3.44 -6.93
C ASN A 463 59.41 -3.72 -5.51
N ILE A 464 58.19 -4.22 -5.33
CA ILE A 464 57.83 -5.48 -4.63
C ILE A 464 56.32 -5.77 -4.76
N ASP A 465 56.05 -7.00 -5.10
CA ASP A 465 54.84 -7.80 -5.20
C ASP A 465 53.75 -7.59 -4.14
N GLY A 466 52.47 -7.82 -4.58
CA GLY A 466 51.35 -8.00 -3.68
C GLY A 466 49.99 -8.16 -4.39
N ASP A 467 49.90 -9.24 -5.16
CA ASP A 467 48.67 -9.72 -5.77
C ASP A 467 47.54 -9.94 -4.74
N ARG A 468 46.43 -9.24 -4.83
CA ARG A 468 45.11 -9.66 -4.31
C ARG A 468 43.99 -9.17 -5.22
N LYS A 469 43.74 -9.98 -6.24
CA LYS A 469 42.49 -9.93 -7.03
C LYS A 469 41.29 -10.20 -6.14
N LYS A 470 40.43 -9.22 -5.89
CA LYS A 470 39.06 -9.46 -5.46
C LYS A 470 38.18 -9.64 -6.68
N ALA A 471 37.77 -10.90 -6.88
CA ALA A 471 36.87 -11.31 -7.94
C ALA A 471 35.47 -10.70 -7.72
N ASN A 472 34.93 -10.10 -8.77
CA ASN A 472 33.53 -9.73 -8.87
C ASN A 472 32.67 -11.00 -8.99
N VAL A 473 31.75 -11.21 -8.01
CA VAL A 473 30.93 -12.43 -7.83
C VAL A 473 29.70 -12.47 -8.77
N TRP A 474 29.61 -11.64 -9.78
CA TRP A 474 28.34 -11.47 -10.51
C TRP A 474 28.35 -11.87 -12.01
N ASP A 475 29.45 -12.50 -12.50
CA ASP A 475 29.50 -13.06 -13.85
C ASP A 475 29.61 -14.60 -13.79
N VAL A 476 28.47 -15.31 -13.84
CA VAL A 476 28.42 -16.75 -14.06
C VAL A 476 27.43 -17.05 -15.19
N PRO A 477 27.83 -17.75 -16.23
CA PRO A 477 26.98 -18.13 -17.37
C PRO A 477 25.99 -19.26 -16.99
N PRO A 478 24.91 -19.48 -17.77
CA PRO A 478 23.80 -20.35 -17.38
C PRO A 478 24.17 -21.85 -17.46
N ALA A 479 23.99 -22.59 -16.37
CA ALA A 479 24.08 -24.02 -16.32
C ALA A 479 22.77 -24.67 -16.79
N ARG A 480 22.85 -25.56 -17.77
CA ARG A 480 21.79 -26.51 -18.19
C ARG A 480 21.58 -27.54 -17.09
N GLY A 481 20.31 -27.81 -16.72
CA GLY A 481 20.04 -29.02 -15.94
C GLY A 481 18.64 -29.15 -15.35
N GLN A 482 17.87 -30.03 -15.99
CA GLN A 482 16.78 -30.86 -15.46
C GLN A 482 15.46 -30.22 -14.98
N ARG A 483 14.46 -30.41 -15.82
CA ARG A 483 13.01 -30.15 -15.54
C ARG A 483 12.49 -31.16 -14.51
N ARG A 484 11.88 -30.65 -13.44
CA ARG A 484 10.89 -31.43 -12.66
C ARG A 484 9.51 -30.82 -12.92
N ASN A 485 8.66 -31.65 -13.54
CA ASN A 485 7.24 -31.35 -13.79
C ASN A 485 6.50 -31.33 -12.45
N VAL A 486 5.83 -30.21 -12.16
CA VAL A 486 4.83 -30.08 -11.09
C VAL A 486 3.46 -30.05 -11.78
N PRO A 487 2.44 -30.77 -11.28
CA PRO A 487 1.15 -30.90 -11.96
C PRO A 487 0.37 -29.60 -12.05
N LEU A 488 -0.19 -29.32 -13.20
CA LEU A 488 -0.89 -28.12 -13.65
C LEU A 488 -2.27 -27.88 -13.01
N GLU A 489 -2.77 -28.77 -12.17
CA GLU A 489 -4.18 -28.73 -11.75
C GLU A 489 -4.55 -27.74 -10.65
N ARG A 490 -3.57 -27.14 -9.96
CA ARG A 490 -3.86 -26.18 -8.87
C ARG A 490 -4.03 -24.72 -9.29
N MET A 491 -3.86 -24.39 -10.58
CA MET A 491 -3.83 -22.99 -11.03
C MET A 491 -5.05 -22.51 -11.84
N LYS A 492 -6.03 -23.38 -12.12
CA LYS A 492 -7.19 -23.03 -12.97
C LYS A 492 -8.25 -22.13 -12.34
N GLY A 493 -8.12 -21.74 -11.08
CA GLY A 493 -9.11 -20.91 -10.37
C GLY A 493 -8.83 -19.41 -10.36
N TRP A 494 -7.81 -18.90 -11.05
CA TRP A 494 -7.31 -17.54 -10.83
C TRP A 494 -7.35 -16.63 -12.05
N SER A 495 -8.01 -17.07 -13.13
CA SER A 495 -8.13 -16.30 -14.35
C SER A 495 -9.52 -15.68 -14.42
N ALA A 496 -9.65 -14.44 -14.00
CA ALA A 496 -10.54 -13.40 -14.49
C ALA A 496 -10.55 -12.22 -13.50
N MET A 497 -9.91 -11.17 -13.87
CA MET A 497 -10.20 -9.75 -13.75
C MET A 497 -8.87 -8.97 -13.68
N ALA A 498 -8.44 -8.57 -14.87
CA ALA A 498 -7.53 -7.45 -15.06
C ALA A 498 -8.31 -6.15 -14.94
#